data_54122f6e5cd80fa42a11ba7bb00dc74c
#
_entry.id   54122f6e5cd80fa42a11ba7bb00dc74c
#
_cell.length_a   1.000
_cell.length_b   1.000
_cell.length_c   1.000
_cell.angle_alpha   90.00
_cell.angle_beta   90.00
_cell.angle_gamma   90.00
#
_symmetry.space_group_name_H-M   'P 1'
#
loop_
_entity.id
_entity.type
_entity.pdbx_description
1 polymer ?
#
loop_
_entity_poly.entity_id
_entity_poly.type
_entity_poly.pdbx_seq_one_letter_code
_entity_poly.pdbx_strand_id
1 'polypeptide(L)'
;MGDIGPGTGRVGGETLVLVVEDQESVAFAVRSSLEREGFTVRVEPDGSHALELIGRLRPALVVLDIGLPGLDGLSVLREVRRGSSVPVIMLTARDEEIDKIVGLEMGADDYVAKPFSGRELAARVRSVLRRAVVQPGTVDDPGIDVLAFGELAIDAATREVHVGGRPVELTRREFDLLLALASVPRHVLSRDQLLRVAWDSSGDWQDPATVTEHVRRLRLKIEADPDHPRWIETVRGVGYRFIP
;
A
#
# COMPACT_ATOMS: atom_id res chain seq x y z
N MET A 1 26.86 -12.32 -19.64
CA MET A 1 26.40 -12.87 -18.36
C MET A 1 26.14 -11.66 -17.50
N GLY A 2 24.95 -11.07 -17.67
CA GLY A 2 24.57 -9.79 -17.08
C GLY A 2 23.90 -10.02 -15.74
N ASP A 3 24.42 -9.38 -14.75
CA ASP A 3 23.95 -9.29 -13.38
C ASP A 3 22.53 -8.67 -13.36
N ILE A 4 21.53 -9.46 -12.90
CA ILE A 4 20.17 -9.00 -12.74
C ILE A 4 19.98 -8.65 -11.26
N GLY A 5 20.20 -7.37 -10.94
CA GLY A 5 19.86 -6.80 -9.65
C GLY A 5 18.36 -6.95 -9.32
N PRO A 6 17.91 -6.78 -8.05
CA PRO A 6 16.55 -7.02 -7.60
C PRO A 6 15.58 -6.14 -8.38
N GLY A 7 14.64 -6.82 -9.09
CA GLY A 7 13.80 -6.22 -10.13
C GLY A 7 12.80 -5.20 -9.59
N THR A 8 13.04 -3.97 -9.95
CA THR A 8 12.01 -2.93 -10.00
C THR A 8 11.13 -3.21 -11.22
N GLY A 9 9.79 -3.16 -11.09
CA GLY A 9 8.84 -3.42 -12.17
C GLY A 9 8.92 -2.42 -13.35
N ARG A 10 10.06 -2.43 -14.03
CA ARG A 10 10.35 -1.59 -15.19
C ARG A 10 10.60 -2.46 -16.42
N VAL A 11 9.89 -2.19 -17.49
CA VAL A 11 10.13 -2.77 -18.80
C VAL A 11 10.70 -1.66 -19.69
N GLY A 12 11.96 -1.80 -20.14
CA GLY A 12 12.61 -0.79 -20.99
C GLY A 12 12.82 0.60 -20.34
N GLY A 13 12.87 0.68 -19.00
CA GLY A 13 12.99 1.95 -18.28
C GLY A 13 11.64 2.58 -17.85
N GLU A 14 10.52 2.04 -18.32
CA GLU A 14 9.16 2.52 -18.03
C GLU A 14 8.53 1.74 -16.87
N THR A 15 7.69 2.42 -16.08
CA THR A 15 7.00 1.83 -14.93
C THR A 15 5.80 1.02 -15.37
N LEU A 16 5.83 -0.30 -15.15
CA LEU A 16 4.77 -1.23 -15.54
C LEU A 16 3.66 -1.25 -14.49
N VAL A 17 2.43 -1.01 -14.92
CA VAL A 17 1.20 -1.19 -14.16
C VAL A 17 0.39 -2.33 -14.76
N LEU A 18 0.04 -3.33 -13.94
CA LEU A 18 -0.89 -4.40 -14.33
C LEU A 18 -2.30 -3.98 -13.96
N VAL A 19 -3.22 -4.01 -14.90
CA VAL A 19 -4.66 -3.74 -14.71
C VAL A 19 -5.41 -5.05 -14.86
N VAL A 20 -6.09 -5.47 -13.81
CA VAL A 20 -6.91 -6.69 -13.80
C VAL A 20 -8.38 -6.26 -13.77
N GLU A 21 -9.05 -6.36 -14.91
CA GLU A 21 -10.40 -5.86 -15.14
C GLU A 21 -11.03 -6.60 -16.32
N ASP A 22 -12.19 -7.23 -16.14
CA ASP A 22 -12.89 -8.02 -17.15
C ASP A 22 -13.74 -7.19 -18.11
N GLN A 23 -14.18 -5.99 -17.67
CA GLN A 23 -14.98 -5.09 -18.49
C GLN A 23 -14.08 -4.29 -19.44
N GLU A 24 -14.13 -4.59 -20.74
CA GLU A 24 -13.29 -3.96 -21.76
C GLU A 24 -13.36 -2.42 -21.75
N SER A 25 -14.55 -1.84 -21.52
CA SER A 25 -14.75 -0.39 -21.48
C SER A 25 -14.03 0.27 -20.30
N VAL A 26 -14.05 -0.37 -19.13
CA VAL A 26 -13.36 0.10 -17.92
C VAL A 26 -11.85 -0.09 -18.08
N ALA A 27 -11.42 -1.27 -18.51
CA ALA A 27 -10.02 -1.57 -18.79
C ALA A 27 -9.41 -0.58 -19.80
N PHE A 28 -10.14 -0.25 -20.87
CA PHE A 28 -9.71 0.76 -21.86
C PHE A 28 -9.58 2.16 -21.24
N ALA A 29 -10.55 2.58 -20.43
CA ALA A 29 -10.52 3.88 -19.76
C ALA A 29 -9.34 4.01 -18.78
N VAL A 30 -9.12 2.96 -17.98
CA VAL A 30 -7.98 2.86 -17.05
C VAL A 30 -6.67 2.92 -17.81
N ARG A 31 -6.50 2.03 -18.79
CA ARG A 31 -5.30 1.96 -19.64
C ARG A 31 -4.98 3.31 -20.30
N SER A 32 -5.95 3.89 -21.01
CA SER A 32 -5.76 5.16 -21.72
C SER A 32 -5.40 6.31 -20.76
N SER A 33 -5.91 6.27 -19.53
CA SER A 33 -5.60 7.30 -18.53
C SER A 33 -4.19 7.15 -17.99
N LEU A 34 -3.74 5.93 -17.72
CA LEU A 34 -2.41 5.66 -17.18
C LEU A 34 -1.32 5.82 -18.24
N GLU A 35 -1.56 5.40 -19.49
CA GLU A 35 -0.62 5.57 -20.60
C GLU A 35 -0.36 7.05 -20.91
N ARG A 36 -1.38 7.91 -20.81
CA ARG A 36 -1.21 9.38 -20.93
C ARG A 36 -0.32 9.99 -19.84
N GLU A 37 -0.20 9.33 -18.72
CA GLU A 37 0.68 9.74 -17.60
C GLU A 37 2.07 9.09 -17.67
N GLY A 38 2.38 8.38 -18.77
CA GLY A 38 3.69 7.79 -19.01
C GLY A 38 3.92 6.42 -18.39
N PHE A 39 2.84 5.72 -17.96
CA PHE A 39 2.95 4.35 -17.50
C PHE A 39 2.86 3.36 -18.66
N THR A 40 3.61 2.26 -18.58
CA THR A 40 3.36 1.09 -19.43
C THR A 40 2.26 0.26 -18.78
N VAL A 41 1.18 -0.04 -19.52
CA VAL A 41 0.02 -0.74 -18.99
C VAL A 41 -0.16 -2.10 -19.65
N ARG A 42 -0.29 -3.13 -18.83
CA ARG A 42 -0.76 -4.46 -19.23
C ARG A 42 -2.15 -4.69 -18.66
N VAL A 43 -3.08 -5.11 -19.50
CA VAL A 43 -4.44 -5.49 -19.09
C VAL A 43 -4.56 -7.02 -19.07
N GLU A 44 -5.22 -7.54 -18.05
CA GLU A 44 -5.55 -8.96 -17.87
C GLU A 44 -7.01 -9.08 -17.37
N PRO A 45 -7.89 -9.76 -18.06
CA PRO A 45 -9.29 -9.91 -17.64
C PRO A 45 -9.53 -11.03 -16.64
N ASP A 46 -8.58 -11.96 -16.46
CA ASP A 46 -8.74 -13.15 -15.61
C ASP A 46 -7.89 -13.06 -14.35
N GLY A 47 -8.54 -13.21 -13.18
CA GLY A 47 -7.88 -13.13 -11.88
C GLY A 47 -6.84 -14.23 -11.64
N SER A 48 -7.08 -15.44 -12.13
CA SER A 48 -6.14 -16.56 -11.97
C SER A 48 -4.89 -16.34 -12.81
N HIS A 49 -5.06 -15.89 -14.05
CA HIS A 49 -3.96 -15.57 -14.94
C HIS A 49 -3.19 -14.32 -14.47
N ALA A 50 -3.89 -13.38 -13.81
CA ALA A 50 -3.24 -12.21 -13.21
C ALA A 50 -2.19 -12.61 -12.15
N LEU A 51 -2.43 -13.65 -11.34
CA LEU A 51 -1.46 -14.14 -10.35
C LEU A 51 -0.15 -14.62 -11.01
N GLU A 52 -0.25 -15.36 -12.13
CA GLU A 52 0.93 -15.79 -12.90
C GLU A 52 1.69 -14.57 -13.46
N LEU A 53 0.95 -13.60 -14.00
CA LEU A 53 1.55 -12.38 -14.54
C LEU A 53 2.25 -11.54 -13.48
N ILE A 54 1.68 -11.42 -12.28
CA ILE A 54 2.30 -10.70 -11.16
C ILE A 54 3.65 -11.35 -10.81
N GLY A 55 3.68 -12.68 -10.69
CA GLY A 55 4.92 -13.41 -10.41
C GLY A 55 5.99 -13.27 -11.49
N ARG A 56 5.58 -13.30 -12.77
CA ARG A 56 6.46 -13.28 -13.93
C ARG A 56 6.94 -11.87 -14.30
N LEU A 57 6.01 -10.90 -14.35
CA LEU A 57 6.30 -9.54 -14.82
C LEU A 57 6.78 -8.62 -13.69
N ARG A 58 6.48 -8.97 -12.44
CA ARG A 58 6.80 -8.15 -11.26
C ARG A 58 6.41 -6.69 -11.48
N PRO A 59 5.12 -6.37 -11.74
CA PRO A 59 4.69 -5.01 -11.99
C PRO A 59 5.02 -4.10 -10.81
N ALA A 60 5.21 -2.82 -11.08
CA ALA A 60 5.42 -1.82 -10.03
C ALA A 60 4.15 -1.56 -9.21
N LEU A 61 2.96 -1.80 -9.80
CA LEU A 61 1.66 -1.65 -9.16
C LEU A 61 0.62 -2.50 -9.89
N VAL A 62 -0.35 -2.99 -9.15
CA VAL A 62 -1.54 -3.67 -9.67
C VAL A 62 -2.78 -2.83 -9.41
N VAL A 63 -3.59 -2.58 -10.44
CA VAL A 63 -4.96 -2.06 -10.33
C VAL A 63 -5.87 -3.27 -10.49
N LEU A 64 -6.71 -3.58 -9.50
CA LEU A 64 -7.43 -4.83 -9.39
C LEU A 64 -8.92 -4.60 -9.15
N ASP A 65 -9.75 -5.06 -10.07
CA ASP A 65 -11.21 -5.06 -9.86
C ASP A 65 -11.62 -6.13 -8.85
N ILE A 66 -12.59 -5.81 -8.01
CA ILE A 66 -13.19 -6.76 -7.07
C ILE A 66 -14.09 -7.74 -7.81
N GLY A 67 -14.89 -7.26 -8.77
CA GLY A 67 -15.95 -7.98 -9.45
C GLY A 67 -15.50 -8.92 -10.58
N LEU A 68 -14.31 -9.50 -10.50
CA LEU A 68 -13.81 -10.42 -11.54
C LEU A 68 -14.59 -11.73 -11.57
N PRO A 69 -14.82 -12.30 -12.76
CA PRO A 69 -15.41 -13.62 -12.91
C PRO A 69 -14.43 -14.71 -12.47
N GLY A 70 -14.95 -15.79 -11.91
CA GLY A 70 -14.14 -16.93 -11.48
C GLY A 70 -13.40 -16.66 -10.17
N LEU A 71 -12.13 -16.31 -10.23
CA LEU A 71 -11.37 -15.88 -9.05
C LEU A 71 -11.56 -14.39 -8.82
N ASP A 72 -12.38 -14.03 -7.81
CA ASP A 72 -12.68 -12.64 -7.45
C ASP A 72 -11.43 -11.86 -7.01
N GLY A 73 -11.50 -10.52 -7.12
CA GLY A 73 -10.35 -9.67 -6.84
C GLY A 73 -9.86 -9.71 -5.39
N LEU A 74 -10.74 -9.99 -4.41
CA LEU A 74 -10.33 -10.14 -3.01
C LEU A 74 -9.52 -11.42 -2.81
N SER A 75 -9.91 -12.50 -3.49
CA SER A 75 -9.16 -13.75 -3.50
C SER A 75 -7.80 -13.59 -4.19
N VAL A 76 -7.76 -12.87 -5.32
CA VAL A 76 -6.48 -12.50 -5.98
C VAL A 76 -5.60 -11.72 -5.02
N LEU A 77 -6.12 -10.67 -4.34
CA LEU A 77 -5.36 -9.88 -3.38
C LEU A 77 -4.79 -10.74 -2.25
N ARG A 78 -5.60 -11.66 -1.70
CA ARG A 78 -5.16 -12.58 -0.65
C ARG A 78 -3.98 -13.43 -1.09
N GLU A 79 -4.04 -14.01 -2.29
CA GLU A 79 -2.94 -14.82 -2.84
C GLU A 79 -1.69 -13.97 -3.11
N VAL A 80 -1.86 -12.77 -3.66
CA VAL A 80 -0.74 -11.82 -3.88
C VAL A 80 -0.03 -11.52 -2.56
N ARG A 81 -0.79 -11.28 -1.48
CA ARG A 81 -0.21 -10.92 -0.16
C ARG A 81 0.49 -12.08 0.55
N ARG A 82 0.32 -13.33 0.10
CA ARG A 82 1.08 -14.49 0.60
C ARG A 82 2.54 -14.52 0.14
N GLY A 83 2.85 -13.88 -0.99
CA GLY A 83 4.17 -13.98 -1.58
C GLY A 83 4.71 -12.69 -2.20
N SER A 84 3.99 -11.56 -2.07
CA SER A 84 4.39 -10.30 -2.68
C SER A 84 3.90 -9.08 -1.89
N SER A 85 4.77 -8.08 -1.81
CA SER A 85 4.45 -6.74 -1.29
C SER A 85 4.13 -5.75 -2.41
N VAL A 86 3.86 -6.21 -3.65
CA VAL A 86 3.52 -5.33 -4.75
C VAL A 86 2.33 -4.43 -4.38
N PRO A 87 2.41 -3.12 -4.62
CA PRO A 87 1.30 -2.22 -4.34
C PRO A 87 0.05 -2.61 -5.13
N VAL A 88 -1.12 -2.63 -4.46
CA VAL A 88 -2.42 -2.95 -5.07
C VAL A 88 -3.43 -1.85 -4.79
N ILE A 89 -4.03 -1.30 -5.85
CA ILE A 89 -5.19 -0.42 -5.78
C ILE A 89 -6.42 -1.22 -6.20
N MET A 90 -7.43 -1.31 -5.32
CA MET A 90 -8.68 -2.00 -5.63
C MET A 90 -9.65 -1.07 -6.37
N LEU A 91 -10.31 -1.59 -7.40
CA LEU A 91 -11.50 -0.94 -7.99
C LEU A 91 -12.75 -1.59 -7.38
N THR A 92 -13.69 -0.78 -6.90
CA THR A 92 -14.88 -1.27 -6.20
C THR A 92 -16.14 -0.56 -6.68
N ALA A 93 -17.30 -1.22 -6.62
CA ALA A 93 -18.57 -0.57 -6.83
C ALA A 93 -18.88 0.40 -5.66
N ARG A 94 -19.64 1.48 -5.94
CA ARG A 94 -19.90 2.58 -5.01
C ARG A 94 -20.67 2.18 -3.75
N ASP A 95 -21.46 1.11 -3.84
CA ASP A 95 -22.44 0.73 -2.82
C ASP A 95 -21.94 -0.36 -1.85
N GLU A 96 -20.71 -0.84 -2.03
CA GLU A 96 -20.15 -1.93 -1.24
C GLU A 96 -19.13 -1.38 -0.21
N GLU A 97 -19.64 -0.67 0.79
CA GLU A 97 -18.83 -0.22 1.94
C GLU A 97 -18.13 -1.41 2.64
N ILE A 98 -18.77 -2.57 2.62
CA ILE A 98 -18.25 -3.82 3.18
C ILE A 98 -17.00 -4.27 2.40
N ASP A 99 -17.01 -4.19 1.07
CA ASP A 99 -15.86 -4.63 0.25
C ASP A 99 -14.66 -3.70 0.38
N LYS A 100 -14.88 -2.41 0.68
CA LYS A 100 -13.80 -1.47 1.00
C LYS A 100 -13.09 -1.86 2.30
N ILE A 101 -13.86 -2.17 3.33
CA ILE A 101 -13.34 -2.60 4.63
C ILE A 101 -12.61 -3.93 4.47
N VAL A 102 -13.21 -4.90 3.79
CA VAL A 102 -12.62 -6.22 3.54
C VAL A 102 -11.36 -6.13 2.67
N GLY A 103 -11.36 -5.33 1.61
CA GLY A 103 -10.17 -5.13 0.75
C GLY A 103 -9.01 -4.46 1.50
N LEU A 104 -9.31 -3.48 2.34
CA LEU A 104 -8.35 -2.88 3.25
C LEU A 104 -7.90 -3.89 4.31
N GLU A 105 -8.78 -4.70 4.86
CA GLU A 105 -8.47 -5.82 5.75
C GLU A 105 -7.56 -6.86 5.12
N MET A 106 -7.57 -7.02 3.83
CA MET A 106 -6.73 -7.94 3.08
C MET A 106 -5.39 -7.35 2.61
N GLY A 107 -5.10 -6.06 2.88
CA GLY A 107 -3.80 -5.43 2.58
C GLY A 107 -3.75 -4.70 1.24
N ALA A 108 -4.86 -4.24 0.70
CA ALA A 108 -4.85 -3.27 -0.37
C ALA A 108 -4.15 -1.97 0.08
N ASP A 109 -3.43 -1.32 -0.82
CA ASP A 109 -2.73 -0.05 -0.53
C ASP A 109 -3.65 1.15 -0.69
N ASP A 110 -4.65 1.04 -1.57
CA ASP A 110 -5.67 2.06 -1.81
C ASP A 110 -6.90 1.43 -2.49
N TYR A 111 -8.00 2.18 -2.58
CA TYR A 111 -9.18 1.79 -3.33
C TYR A 111 -9.75 2.98 -4.12
N VAL A 112 -10.45 2.67 -5.22
CA VAL A 112 -11.12 3.65 -6.08
C VAL A 112 -12.53 3.15 -6.36
N ALA A 113 -13.54 3.94 -5.98
CA ALA A 113 -14.92 3.59 -6.25
C ALA A 113 -15.30 3.88 -7.71
N LYS A 114 -15.95 2.92 -8.36
CA LYS A 114 -16.58 3.11 -9.69
C LYS A 114 -17.91 3.87 -9.52
N PRO A 115 -18.23 4.88 -10.37
CA PRO A 115 -17.41 5.42 -11.46
C PRO A 115 -16.35 6.40 -10.94
N PHE A 116 -15.16 6.34 -11.50
CA PHE A 116 -14.03 7.21 -11.16
C PHE A 116 -13.57 8.05 -12.36
N SER A 117 -12.88 9.13 -12.08
CA SER A 117 -12.19 9.87 -13.14
C SER A 117 -10.81 9.28 -13.41
N GLY A 118 -10.39 9.24 -14.70
CA GLY A 118 -9.05 8.78 -15.05
C GLY A 118 -7.93 9.61 -14.39
N ARG A 119 -8.17 10.89 -14.12
CA ARG A 119 -7.25 11.76 -13.38
C ARG A 119 -7.11 11.35 -11.91
N GLU A 120 -8.21 10.97 -11.28
CA GLU A 120 -8.21 10.49 -9.90
C GLU A 120 -7.39 9.21 -9.77
N LEU A 121 -7.68 8.20 -10.61
CA LEU A 121 -6.93 6.95 -10.62
C LEU A 121 -5.44 7.18 -10.86
N ALA A 122 -5.08 7.99 -11.86
CA ALA A 122 -3.70 8.29 -12.17
C ALA A 122 -2.98 9.01 -11.01
N ALA A 123 -3.66 9.94 -10.32
CA ALA A 123 -3.12 10.59 -9.14
C ALA A 123 -2.84 9.60 -8.01
N ARG A 124 -3.74 8.63 -7.77
CA ARG A 124 -3.57 7.57 -6.78
C ARG A 124 -2.43 6.62 -7.14
N VAL A 125 -2.34 6.20 -8.41
CA VAL A 125 -1.22 5.37 -8.91
C VAL A 125 0.11 6.08 -8.69
N ARG A 126 0.23 7.38 -9.06
CA ARG A 126 1.43 8.16 -8.79
C ARG A 126 1.75 8.25 -7.30
N SER A 127 0.75 8.54 -6.47
CA SER A 127 0.90 8.61 -5.02
C SER A 127 1.42 7.30 -4.44
N VAL A 128 0.84 6.18 -4.85
CA VAL A 128 1.28 4.85 -4.41
C VAL A 128 2.70 4.54 -4.90
N LEU A 129 3.02 4.84 -6.16
CA LEU A 129 4.34 4.57 -6.74
C LEU A 129 5.45 5.50 -6.22
N ARG A 130 5.17 6.79 -6.01
CA ARG A 130 6.18 7.74 -5.48
C ARG A 130 6.76 7.25 -4.17
N ARG A 131 5.95 6.69 -3.30
CA ARG A 131 6.37 6.09 -2.04
C ARG A 131 7.13 4.78 -2.24
N ALA A 132 6.96 4.09 -3.40
CA ALA A 132 7.78 2.93 -3.77
C ALA A 132 9.18 3.32 -4.21
N VAL A 133 9.35 4.56 -4.68
CA VAL A 133 10.59 5.08 -5.29
C VAL A 133 11.29 6.09 -4.37
N VAL A 134 10.76 6.48 -3.21
CA VAL A 134 11.54 7.24 -2.24
C VAL A 134 12.68 6.32 -1.79
N GLN A 135 13.74 6.31 -2.61
CA GLN A 135 15.07 6.04 -2.14
C GLN A 135 15.38 7.10 -1.07
N PRO A 136 15.90 6.73 0.07
CA PRO A 136 16.44 7.70 1.00
C PRO A 136 17.67 8.31 0.33
N GLY A 137 17.51 9.51 -0.15
CA GLY A 137 18.58 10.24 -0.81
C GLY A 137 18.21 11.70 -0.90
N THR A 138 18.48 12.43 0.13
CA THR A 138 19.05 13.76 0.33
C THR A 138 18.63 14.29 1.69
N VAL A 139 19.13 13.69 2.74
CA VAL A 139 19.51 14.40 3.96
C VAL A 139 20.97 14.01 4.18
N ASP A 140 21.86 14.96 3.97
CA ASP A 140 23.27 14.86 4.36
C ASP A 140 23.36 14.77 5.89
N ASP A 141 23.16 13.56 6.43
CA ASP A 141 23.67 13.16 7.73
C ASP A 141 23.86 11.64 7.75
N PRO A 142 25.10 11.14 7.78
CA PRO A 142 25.39 9.72 7.80
C PRO A 142 25.31 9.16 9.23
N GLY A 143 24.09 9.04 9.76
CA GLY A 143 23.99 8.42 11.06
C GLY A 143 22.61 8.48 11.68
N ILE A 144 21.86 7.43 11.52
CA ILE A 144 20.68 6.90 12.23
C ILE A 144 19.46 6.80 11.32
N ASP A 145 19.51 5.89 10.35
CA ASP A 145 18.30 5.46 9.61
C ASP A 145 17.49 4.40 10.39
N VAL A 146 17.99 3.94 11.54
CA VAL A 146 17.33 2.92 12.37
C VAL A 146 16.76 3.56 13.63
N LEU A 147 15.43 3.60 13.71
CA LEU A 147 14.72 3.98 14.93
C LEU A 147 14.60 2.75 15.83
N ALA A 148 15.21 2.78 17.03
CA ALA A 148 15.18 1.67 17.97
C ALA A 148 14.41 2.04 19.26
N PHE A 149 13.40 1.20 19.59
CA PHE A 149 12.53 1.38 20.75
C PHE A 149 12.40 0.06 21.53
N GLY A 150 13.42 -0.25 22.32
CA GLY A 150 13.51 -1.52 23.03
C GLY A 150 13.61 -2.71 22.06
N GLU A 151 12.57 -3.53 21.97
CA GLU A 151 12.54 -4.68 21.05
C GLU A 151 12.13 -4.33 19.61
N LEU A 152 11.59 -3.13 19.37
CA LEU A 152 11.18 -2.69 18.04
C LEU A 152 12.32 -1.88 17.40
N ALA A 153 12.75 -2.32 16.22
CA ALA A 153 13.70 -1.60 15.38
C ALA A 153 13.06 -1.36 13.99
N ILE A 154 13.17 -0.13 13.51
CA ILE A 154 12.61 0.31 12.23
C ILE A 154 13.74 0.91 11.41
N ASP A 155 14.12 0.27 10.33
CA ASP A 155 15.08 0.78 9.37
C ASP A 155 14.33 1.54 8.27
N ALA A 156 14.47 2.86 8.26
CA ALA A 156 13.78 3.71 7.29
C ALA A 156 14.38 3.57 5.89
N ALA A 157 15.67 3.27 5.77
CA ALA A 157 16.39 3.15 4.51
C ALA A 157 16.04 1.84 3.78
N THR A 158 16.09 0.72 4.49
CA THR A 158 15.76 -0.60 3.92
C THR A 158 14.27 -0.92 3.99
N ARG A 159 13.48 -0.14 4.77
CA ARG A 159 12.06 -0.38 5.09
C ARG A 159 11.85 -1.71 5.83
N GLU A 160 12.83 -2.13 6.58
CA GLU A 160 12.76 -3.33 7.41
C GLU A 160 12.32 -3.00 8.83
N VAL A 161 11.52 -3.90 9.40
CA VAL A 161 11.06 -3.81 10.79
C VAL A 161 11.40 -5.10 11.51
N HIS A 162 11.97 -4.98 12.70
CA HIS A 162 12.28 -6.12 13.56
C HIS A 162 11.63 -5.95 14.92
N VAL A 163 11.09 -7.04 15.48
CA VAL A 163 10.57 -7.12 16.85
C VAL A 163 11.27 -8.25 17.57
N GLY A 164 11.98 -7.96 18.66
CA GLY A 164 12.80 -8.94 19.37
C GLY A 164 13.85 -9.62 18.49
N GLY A 165 14.40 -8.87 17.52
CA GLY A 165 15.38 -9.35 16.54
C GLY A 165 14.79 -10.22 15.42
N ARG A 166 13.48 -10.41 15.36
CA ARG A 166 12.81 -11.15 14.28
C ARG A 166 12.24 -10.18 13.25
N PRO A 167 12.45 -10.44 11.95
CA PRO A 167 11.86 -9.60 10.90
C PRO A 167 10.34 -9.70 10.90
N VAL A 168 9.68 -8.57 10.68
CA VAL A 168 8.22 -8.46 10.59
C VAL A 168 7.86 -7.91 9.21
N GLU A 169 7.13 -8.69 8.43
CA GLU A 169 6.67 -8.26 7.11
C GLU A 169 5.49 -7.31 7.24
N LEU A 170 5.73 -6.05 6.89
CA LEU A 170 4.70 -5.02 6.81
C LEU A 170 4.34 -4.76 5.34
N THR A 171 3.05 -4.51 5.09
CA THR A 171 2.66 -3.87 3.84
C THR A 171 3.22 -2.45 3.82
N ARG A 172 3.29 -1.87 2.65
CA ARG A 172 3.81 -0.53 2.48
C ARG A 172 3.10 0.51 3.37
N ARG A 173 1.76 0.45 3.47
CA ARG A 173 0.95 1.37 4.29
C ARG A 173 1.17 1.17 5.78
N GLU A 174 1.28 -0.06 6.21
CA GLU A 174 1.60 -0.37 7.61
C GLU A 174 2.97 0.19 7.99
N PHE A 175 3.96 0.06 7.10
CA PHE A 175 5.28 0.64 7.31
C PHE A 175 5.24 2.18 7.34
N ASP A 176 4.56 2.82 6.37
CA ASP A 176 4.46 4.27 6.29
C ASP A 176 3.76 4.85 7.53
N LEU A 177 2.71 4.18 8.05
CA LEU A 177 2.04 4.54 9.30
C LEU A 177 2.95 4.38 10.51
N LEU A 178 3.65 3.25 10.60
CA LEU A 178 4.58 3.01 11.70
C LEU A 178 5.69 4.05 11.72
N LEU A 179 6.30 4.31 10.57
CA LEU A 179 7.36 5.30 10.44
C LEU A 179 6.87 6.71 10.79
N ALA A 180 5.68 7.11 10.30
CA ALA A 180 5.09 8.40 10.61
C ALA A 180 4.86 8.59 12.12
N LEU A 181 4.35 7.57 12.79
CA LEU A 181 4.11 7.59 14.23
C LEU A 181 5.41 7.58 15.04
N ALA A 182 6.36 6.71 14.66
CA ALA A 182 7.63 6.54 15.33
C ALA A 182 8.59 7.73 15.16
N SER A 183 8.45 8.49 14.06
CA SER A 183 9.25 9.71 13.82
C SER A 183 8.90 10.87 14.75
N VAL A 184 7.71 10.85 15.37
CA VAL A 184 7.28 11.89 16.33
C VAL A 184 6.75 11.24 17.62
N PRO A 185 7.62 10.58 18.40
CA PRO A 185 7.21 9.86 19.60
C PRO A 185 6.45 10.76 20.58
N ARG A 186 5.45 10.18 21.23
CA ARG A 186 4.58 10.85 22.22
C ARG A 186 3.67 11.95 21.66
N HIS A 187 3.78 12.32 20.39
CA HIS A 187 2.82 13.24 19.76
C HIS A 187 1.61 12.47 19.24
N VAL A 188 0.43 13.08 19.41
CA VAL A 188 -0.81 12.53 18.86
C VAL A 188 -0.96 13.01 17.44
N LEU A 189 -1.03 12.06 16.51
CA LEU A 189 -1.39 12.33 15.11
C LEU A 189 -2.87 12.00 14.90
N SER A 190 -3.63 12.96 14.37
CA SER A 190 -5.02 12.73 14.00
C SER A 190 -5.10 11.76 12.81
N ARG A 191 -6.28 11.14 12.62
CA ARG A 191 -6.52 10.26 11.46
C ARG A 191 -6.28 10.99 10.15
N ASP A 192 -6.69 12.26 10.04
CA ASP A 192 -6.47 13.08 8.84
C ASP A 192 -4.99 13.41 8.62
N GLN A 193 -4.22 13.63 9.68
CA GLN A 193 -2.77 13.80 9.58
C GLN A 193 -2.09 12.52 9.11
N LEU A 194 -2.47 11.37 9.65
CA LEU A 194 -1.96 10.06 9.24
C LEU A 194 -2.34 9.74 7.80
N LEU A 195 -3.56 10.07 7.37
CA LEU A 195 -3.97 9.96 5.96
C LEU A 195 -3.06 10.80 5.07
N ARG A 196 -2.82 12.06 5.41
CA ARG A 196 -1.94 12.94 4.62
C ARG A 196 -0.52 12.39 4.53
N VAL A 197 0.04 11.92 5.64
CA VAL A 197 1.42 11.44 5.68
C VAL A 197 1.56 10.07 5.01
N ALA A 198 0.68 9.13 5.32
CA ALA A 198 0.78 7.77 4.79
C ALA A 198 0.14 7.60 3.40
N TRP A 199 -0.84 8.43 3.00
CA TRP A 199 -1.49 8.36 1.69
C TRP A 199 -1.20 9.55 0.77
N ASP A 200 -0.53 10.61 1.28
CA ASP A 200 -0.18 11.82 0.52
C ASP A 200 -1.39 12.41 -0.25
N SER A 201 -2.57 12.31 0.36
CA SER A 201 -3.81 12.83 -0.18
C SER A 201 -4.29 14.01 0.63
N SER A 202 -4.68 15.09 -0.03
CA SER A 202 -5.57 16.09 0.54
C SER A 202 -6.84 15.35 0.96
N GLY A 203 -7.19 15.39 2.25
CA GLY A 203 -8.19 14.55 2.94
C GLY A 203 -9.61 14.47 2.37
N ASP A 204 -9.88 15.03 1.18
CA ASP A 204 -11.21 15.16 0.60
C ASP A 204 -11.75 13.85 0.00
N TRP A 205 -10.94 12.77 -0.08
CA TRP A 205 -11.29 11.58 -0.85
C TRP A 205 -11.09 10.24 -0.12
N GLN A 206 -10.62 10.24 1.14
CA GLN A 206 -10.38 9.00 1.87
C GLN A 206 -11.07 9.00 3.24
N ASP A 207 -11.70 7.85 3.57
CA ASP A 207 -12.36 7.65 4.85
C ASP A 207 -11.29 7.49 5.98
N PRO A 208 -11.39 8.26 7.07
CA PRO A 208 -10.57 8.07 8.27
C PRO A 208 -10.62 6.65 8.87
N ALA A 209 -11.66 5.86 8.57
CA ALA A 209 -11.76 4.45 8.93
C ALA A 209 -10.62 3.60 8.34
N THR A 210 -10.09 3.99 7.18
CA THR A 210 -8.92 3.35 6.53
C THR A 210 -7.70 3.33 7.46
N VAL A 211 -7.42 4.43 8.15
CA VAL A 211 -6.31 4.50 9.13
C VAL A 211 -6.53 3.53 10.27
N THR A 212 -7.77 3.45 10.77
CA THR A 212 -8.11 2.58 11.90
C THR A 212 -7.80 1.12 11.59
N GLU A 213 -8.15 0.66 10.39
CA GLU A 213 -7.93 -0.72 9.99
C GLU A 213 -6.44 -1.02 9.77
N HIS A 214 -5.70 -0.12 9.13
CA HIS A 214 -4.25 -0.31 8.97
C HIS A 214 -3.51 -0.29 10.32
N VAL A 215 -3.93 0.55 11.28
CA VAL A 215 -3.38 0.52 12.64
C VAL A 215 -3.71 -0.79 13.35
N ARG A 216 -4.95 -1.31 13.21
CA ARG A 216 -5.32 -2.61 13.79
C ARG A 216 -4.40 -3.73 13.28
N ARG A 217 -4.15 -3.78 11.98
CA ARG A 217 -3.26 -4.77 11.35
C ARG A 217 -1.82 -4.61 11.75
N LEU A 218 -1.35 -3.38 11.79
CA LEU A 218 0.00 -3.09 12.23
C LEU A 218 0.22 -3.61 13.65
N ARG A 219 -0.74 -3.37 14.56
CA ARG A 219 -0.70 -3.93 15.92
C ARG A 219 -0.64 -5.46 15.93
N LEU A 220 -1.45 -6.14 15.12
CA LEU A 220 -1.43 -7.61 15.02
C LEU A 220 -0.05 -8.16 14.63
N LYS A 221 0.79 -7.36 13.99
CA LYS A 221 2.10 -7.78 13.51
C LYS A 221 3.24 -7.41 14.46
N ILE A 222 3.16 -6.26 15.13
CA ILE A 222 4.26 -5.76 15.96
C ILE A 222 4.00 -5.88 17.46
N GLU A 223 2.75 -5.83 17.93
CA GLU A 223 2.43 -5.86 19.36
C GLU A 223 2.30 -7.30 19.87
N ALA A 224 2.75 -7.55 21.08
CA ALA A 224 2.54 -8.85 21.72
C ALA A 224 1.05 -9.09 22.06
N ASP A 225 0.32 -8.03 22.42
CA ASP A 225 -1.12 -8.01 22.63
C ASP A 225 -1.72 -6.81 21.92
N PRO A 226 -2.41 -7.01 20.77
CA PRO A 226 -3.00 -5.93 19.98
C PRO A 226 -4.09 -5.13 20.71
N ASP A 227 -4.76 -5.73 21.70
CA ASP A 227 -5.81 -5.09 22.50
C ASP A 227 -5.22 -4.21 23.61
N HIS A 228 -4.00 -4.54 24.07
CA HIS A 228 -3.21 -3.75 25.01
C HIS A 228 -1.87 -3.34 24.39
N PRO A 229 -1.90 -2.48 23.35
CA PRO A 229 -0.71 -2.14 22.59
C PRO A 229 0.31 -1.38 23.42
N ARG A 230 1.58 -1.76 23.26
CA ARG A 230 2.72 -1.12 23.92
C ARG A 230 3.19 0.13 23.16
N TRP A 231 3.30 0.02 21.83
CA TRP A 231 3.90 1.08 21.00
C TRP A 231 2.87 2.01 20.38
N ILE A 232 1.73 1.50 19.89
CA ILE A 232 0.75 2.34 19.21
C ILE A 232 -0.50 2.48 20.07
N GLU A 233 -0.61 3.60 20.77
CA GLU A 233 -1.76 3.90 21.63
C GLU A 233 -2.87 4.62 20.85
N THR A 234 -4.14 4.31 21.17
CA THR A 234 -5.30 5.04 20.66
C THR A 234 -5.65 6.19 21.59
N VAL A 235 -5.63 7.42 21.09
CA VAL A 235 -6.17 8.58 21.78
C VAL A 235 -7.60 8.80 21.32
N ARG A 236 -8.56 8.40 22.16
CA ARG A 236 -10.00 8.38 21.81
C ARG A 236 -10.46 9.76 21.33
N GLY A 237 -11.21 9.75 20.22
CA GLY A 237 -11.73 10.96 19.60
C GLY A 237 -10.72 11.81 18.83
N VAL A 238 -9.41 11.53 18.91
CA VAL A 238 -8.34 12.29 18.25
C VAL A 238 -7.61 11.47 17.19
N GLY A 239 -6.90 10.42 17.59
CA GLY A 239 -6.06 9.66 16.66
C GLY A 239 -5.19 8.63 17.36
N TYR A 240 -3.92 8.58 16.98
CA TYR A 240 -2.95 7.60 17.48
C TYR A 240 -1.65 8.27 17.92
N ARG A 241 -0.95 7.61 18.82
CA ARG A 241 0.31 8.06 19.39
C ARG A 241 1.29 6.91 19.50
N PHE A 242 2.56 7.15 19.19
CA PHE A 242 3.64 6.19 19.42
C PHE A 242 4.25 6.40 20.81
N ILE A 243 4.37 5.32 21.58
CA ILE A 243 5.02 5.26 22.89
C ILE A 243 6.32 4.48 22.73
N PRO A 244 7.49 5.11 22.93
CA PRO A 244 8.80 4.48 22.75
C PRO A 244 9.14 3.50 23.87
#